data_4fbc6c0b0cfe65055414619751b66c01
#
_entry.id   4fbc6c0b0cfe65055414619751b66c01
#
_cell.length_a   1.000
_cell.length_b   1.000
_cell.length_c   1.000
_cell.angle_alpha   90.00
_cell.angle_beta   90.00
_cell.angle_gamma   90.00
#
_symmetry.space_group_name_H-M   'P 1'
#
loop_
_entity.id
_entity.type
_entity.pdbx_description
1 polymer ?
#
loop_
_entity_poly.entity_id
_entity_poly.type
_entity_poly.pdbx_seq_one_letter_code
_entity_poly.pdbx_strand_id
1 'polypeptide(L)'
;MNKRFITIMTVLILGSLVLAACGGTATETEATKKIKVCQITDTGGIDDKSFNATAWKGVQDAMAQLGVEGKYLESKEVADYEKNLNAFIEEKCDLIITVGFLIGDATKAAAEANPDMKFSIVDYTYDPPIPNVVGQIFNTDEAAFLAGYLAAGVTKTGKVGTFGGLPIPTVTIFMDGFARGVAYYNQLKGTNVEVLGWDPANPDSGLFSNSFDDQQKGRELAVSLMDEGADII
;
A
#
# COMPACT_ATOMS: atom_id res chain seq x y z
N MET A 1 84.02 -15.88 2.63
CA MET A 1 82.59 -15.96 2.23
C MET A 1 82.56 -16.01 0.71
N ASN A 2 82.15 -17.13 0.11
CA ASN A 2 82.28 -17.38 -1.33
C ASN A 2 81.37 -16.45 -2.16
N LYS A 3 81.90 -15.79 -3.18
CA LYS A 3 81.18 -14.90 -4.09
C LYS A 3 79.88 -15.52 -4.64
N ARG A 4 79.87 -16.82 -4.84
CA ARG A 4 78.67 -17.59 -5.26
C ARG A 4 77.53 -17.59 -4.20
N PHE A 5 77.89 -17.56 -2.91
CA PHE A 5 76.88 -17.52 -1.83
C PHE A 5 76.21 -16.15 -1.71
N ILE A 6 76.98 -15.08 -1.95
CA ILE A 6 76.51 -13.70 -1.96
C ILE A 6 75.55 -13.49 -3.15
N THR A 7 75.88 -14.03 -4.34
CA THR A 7 75.02 -13.90 -5.55
C THR A 7 73.72 -14.66 -5.40
N ILE A 8 73.68 -15.86 -4.79
CA ILE A 8 72.49 -16.63 -4.54
C ILE A 8 71.62 -15.94 -3.51
N MET A 9 72.19 -15.36 -2.47
CA MET A 9 71.45 -14.64 -1.45
C MET A 9 70.82 -13.32 -1.98
N THR A 10 71.52 -12.62 -2.90
CA THR A 10 71.01 -11.40 -3.53
C THR A 10 69.85 -11.70 -4.50
N VAL A 11 69.95 -12.80 -5.24
CA VAL A 11 68.83 -13.23 -6.15
C VAL A 11 67.60 -13.69 -5.36
N LEU A 12 67.76 -14.35 -4.22
CA LEU A 12 66.65 -14.73 -3.33
C LEU A 12 65.98 -13.53 -2.67
N ILE A 13 66.71 -12.48 -2.29
CA ILE A 13 66.18 -11.25 -1.70
C ILE A 13 65.46 -10.42 -2.76
N LEU A 14 65.94 -10.32 -4.00
CA LEU A 14 65.27 -9.65 -5.10
C LEU A 14 63.99 -10.41 -5.54
N GLY A 15 64.04 -11.76 -5.50
CA GLY A 15 62.83 -12.58 -5.81
C GLY A 15 61.69 -12.42 -4.81
N SER A 16 62.00 -12.22 -3.53
CA SER A 16 60.97 -12.02 -2.48
C SER A 16 60.32 -10.63 -2.52
N LEU A 17 61.01 -9.60 -3.03
CA LEU A 17 60.45 -8.25 -3.20
C LEU A 17 59.47 -8.14 -4.36
N VAL A 18 59.60 -9.00 -5.40
CA VAL A 18 58.67 -8.99 -6.53
C VAL A 18 57.33 -9.68 -6.19
N LEU A 19 57.31 -10.64 -5.27
CA LEU A 19 56.08 -11.29 -4.81
C LEU A 19 55.23 -10.41 -3.85
N ALA A 20 55.84 -9.41 -3.22
CA ALA A 20 55.10 -8.47 -2.35
C ALA A 20 54.37 -7.36 -3.12
N ALA A 21 54.70 -7.15 -4.42
CA ALA A 21 54.05 -6.13 -5.27
C ALA A 21 52.72 -6.58 -5.90
N CYS A 22 52.34 -7.86 -5.79
CA CYS A 22 51.05 -8.39 -6.22
C CYS A 22 50.04 -8.57 -5.08
N GLY A 23 50.25 -7.92 -3.93
CA GLY A 23 49.24 -7.72 -2.92
C GLY A 23 48.23 -6.71 -3.48
N GLY A 24 47.24 -7.19 -4.29
CA GLY A 24 46.13 -6.39 -4.71
C GLY A 24 45.49 -5.81 -3.45
N THR A 25 45.45 -4.49 -3.37
CA THR A 25 44.49 -3.80 -2.49
C THR A 25 43.14 -4.45 -2.76
N ALA A 26 42.67 -5.27 -1.82
CA ALA A 26 41.27 -5.62 -1.78
C ALA A 26 40.57 -4.27 -1.71
N THR A 27 40.03 -3.83 -2.83
CA THR A 27 39.05 -2.76 -2.84
C THR A 27 37.95 -3.32 -1.94
N GLU A 28 37.86 -2.83 -0.71
CA GLU A 28 36.65 -3.00 0.06
C GLU A 28 35.54 -2.51 -0.88
N THR A 29 34.78 -3.45 -1.44
CA THR A 29 33.53 -3.14 -2.09
C THR A 29 32.71 -2.55 -0.96
N GLU A 30 32.58 -1.21 -0.92
CA GLU A 30 31.61 -0.58 -0.04
C GLU A 30 30.33 -1.36 -0.24
N ALA A 31 29.89 -2.06 0.81
CA ALA A 31 28.63 -2.75 0.79
C ALA A 31 27.59 -1.66 0.48
N THR A 32 27.05 -1.67 -0.74
CA THR A 32 26.04 -0.70 -1.17
C THR A 32 24.95 -0.77 -0.13
N LYS A 33 24.75 0.33 0.62
CA LYS A 33 23.69 0.42 1.62
C LYS A 33 22.39 0.03 0.94
N LYS A 34 21.76 -1.04 1.40
CA LYS A 34 20.46 -1.43 0.88
C LYS A 34 19.41 -0.38 1.25
N ILE A 35 18.57 -0.02 0.28
CA ILE A 35 17.44 0.86 0.51
C ILE A 35 16.46 0.15 1.43
N LYS A 36 16.03 0.82 2.49
CA LYS A 36 15.05 0.32 3.46
C LYS A 36 13.69 0.95 3.18
N VAL A 37 12.71 0.11 2.84
CA VAL A 37 11.30 0.47 2.59
C VAL A 37 10.45 -0.01 3.75
N CYS A 38 9.72 0.89 4.37
CA CYS A 38 8.96 0.63 5.58
C CYS A 38 7.48 0.96 5.32
N GLN A 39 6.59 0.00 5.60
CA GLN A 39 5.15 0.19 5.43
C GLN A 39 4.44 0.28 6.78
N ILE A 40 3.50 1.22 6.91
CA ILE A 40 2.57 1.30 8.03
C ILE A 40 1.18 0.98 7.50
N THR A 41 0.52 -0.02 8.11
CA THR A 41 -0.83 -0.38 7.70
C THR A 41 -1.86 0.60 8.26
N ASP A 42 -2.99 0.70 7.58
CA ASP A 42 -4.22 1.21 8.18
C ASP A 42 -4.77 0.21 9.21
N THR A 43 -5.86 0.56 9.86
CA THR A 43 -6.63 -0.37 10.70
C THR A 43 -7.04 -1.61 9.88
N GLY A 44 -7.15 -2.78 10.51
CA GLY A 44 -7.43 -4.04 9.82
C GLY A 44 -6.20 -4.95 9.66
N GLY A 45 -4.99 -4.42 9.88
CA GLY A 45 -3.75 -5.20 9.90
C GLY A 45 -3.27 -5.68 8.54
N ILE A 46 -2.17 -6.45 8.55
CA ILE A 46 -1.50 -6.92 7.33
C ILE A 46 -2.19 -8.11 6.68
N ASP A 47 -2.99 -8.87 7.44
CA ASP A 47 -3.66 -10.09 7.00
C ASP A 47 -5.11 -9.84 6.51
N ASP A 48 -5.44 -8.60 6.17
CA ASP A 48 -6.77 -8.20 5.66
C ASP A 48 -7.14 -8.86 4.31
N LYS A 49 -6.20 -9.56 3.71
CA LYS A 49 -6.31 -10.26 2.41
C LYS A 49 -6.74 -9.35 1.25
N SER A 50 -6.61 -8.05 1.43
CA SER A 50 -7.04 -7.04 0.48
C SER A 50 -6.09 -5.85 0.48
N PHE A 51 -6.48 -4.74 1.08
CA PHE A 51 -5.88 -3.42 0.96
C PHE A 51 -4.44 -3.34 1.50
N ASN A 52 -4.26 -3.60 2.81
CA ASN A 52 -2.93 -3.57 3.43
C ASN A 52 -2.02 -4.70 2.91
N ALA A 53 -2.56 -5.91 2.74
CA ALA A 53 -1.83 -7.05 2.20
C ALA A 53 -1.35 -6.78 0.77
N THR A 54 -2.16 -6.13 -0.08
CA THR A 54 -1.81 -5.80 -1.46
C THR A 54 -0.71 -4.73 -1.52
N ALA A 55 -0.78 -3.71 -0.68
CA ALA A 55 0.29 -2.72 -0.56
C ALA A 55 1.60 -3.37 -0.11
N TRP A 56 1.54 -4.26 0.89
CA TRP A 56 2.71 -5.02 1.35
C TRP A 56 3.29 -5.94 0.28
N LYS A 57 2.44 -6.54 -0.54
CA LYS A 57 2.88 -7.33 -1.69
C LYS A 57 3.78 -6.51 -2.63
N GLY A 58 3.48 -5.24 -2.83
CA GLY A 58 4.33 -4.33 -3.61
C GLY A 58 5.73 -4.18 -3.00
N VAL A 59 5.83 -4.05 -1.67
CA VAL A 59 7.11 -4.01 -0.96
C VAL A 59 7.85 -5.36 -1.09
N GLN A 60 7.16 -6.48 -0.93
CA GLN A 60 7.74 -7.82 -1.11
C GLN A 60 8.29 -8.03 -2.54
N ASP A 61 7.57 -7.55 -3.55
CA ASP A 61 8.03 -7.62 -4.94
C ASP A 61 9.28 -6.76 -5.16
N ALA A 62 9.34 -5.57 -4.56
CA ALA A 62 10.53 -4.73 -4.58
C ALA A 62 11.73 -5.40 -3.87
N MET A 63 11.50 -6.10 -2.74
CA MET A 63 12.54 -6.89 -2.08
C MET A 63 13.09 -7.98 -2.99
N ALA A 64 12.21 -8.69 -3.69
CA ALA A 64 12.59 -9.79 -4.58
C ALA A 64 13.29 -9.32 -5.86
N GLN A 65 12.84 -8.20 -6.44
CA GLN A 65 13.28 -7.73 -7.75
C GLN A 65 14.42 -6.71 -7.67
N LEU A 66 14.43 -5.86 -6.64
CA LEU A 66 15.37 -4.75 -6.48
C LEU A 66 16.35 -4.94 -5.33
N GLY A 67 16.17 -5.98 -4.50
CA GLY A 67 17.04 -6.27 -3.37
C GLY A 67 16.94 -5.27 -2.21
N VAL A 68 15.86 -4.49 -2.13
CA VAL A 68 15.60 -3.59 -1.00
C VAL A 68 15.29 -4.38 0.28
N GLU A 69 15.44 -3.75 1.43
CA GLU A 69 14.96 -4.29 2.71
C GLU A 69 13.55 -3.77 2.96
N GLY A 70 12.62 -4.68 3.34
CA GLY A 70 11.24 -4.33 3.64
C GLY A 70 10.87 -4.63 5.09
N LYS A 71 10.12 -3.73 5.72
CA LYS A 71 9.52 -3.90 7.05
C LYS A 71 8.11 -3.33 7.07
N TYR A 72 7.28 -3.82 7.97
CA TYR A 72 5.99 -3.19 8.26
C TYR A 72 5.72 -3.07 9.75
N LEU A 73 4.86 -2.11 10.10
CA LEU A 73 4.20 -1.99 11.39
C LEU A 73 2.70 -1.93 11.17
N GLU A 74 1.97 -2.61 12.03
CA GLU A 74 0.51 -2.60 12.00
C GLU A 74 -0.03 -1.52 12.92
N SER A 75 -1.09 -0.85 12.45
CA SER A 75 -1.88 0.05 13.29
C SER A 75 -3.22 -0.61 13.59
N LYS A 76 -3.56 -0.71 14.86
CA LYS A 76 -4.84 -1.25 15.32
C LYS A 76 -5.89 -0.16 15.48
N GLU A 77 -5.43 1.05 15.72
CA GLU A 77 -6.26 2.23 15.88
C GLU A 77 -5.52 3.49 15.40
N VAL A 78 -6.25 4.57 15.18
CA VAL A 78 -5.70 5.85 14.69
C VAL A 78 -4.57 6.38 15.59
N ALA A 79 -4.66 6.13 16.91
CA ALA A 79 -3.63 6.54 17.86
C ALA A 79 -2.26 5.86 17.64
N ASP A 80 -2.21 4.74 16.91
CA ASP A 80 -0.94 4.06 16.59
C ASP A 80 -0.16 4.73 15.45
N TYR A 81 -0.80 5.55 14.60
CA TYR A 81 -0.19 6.09 13.39
C TYR A 81 1.05 6.93 13.67
N GLU A 82 0.94 7.90 14.57
CA GLU A 82 2.05 8.78 14.94
C GLU A 82 3.21 7.99 15.55
N LYS A 83 2.92 7.06 16.43
CA LYS A 83 3.91 6.18 17.06
C LYS A 83 4.66 5.33 16.03
N ASN A 84 3.94 4.72 15.09
CA ASN A 84 4.51 3.89 14.05
C ASN A 84 5.36 4.71 13.05
N LEU A 85 4.90 5.91 12.68
CA LEU A 85 5.66 6.85 11.86
C LEU A 85 6.97 7.24 12.53
N ASN A 86 6.93 7.65 13.80
CA ASN A 86 8.12 8.02 14.56
C ASN A 86 9.11 6.86 14.68
N ALA A 87 8.63 5.64 14.90
CA ALA A 87 9.49 4.46 14.96
C ALA A 87 10.28 4.25 13.66
N PHE A 88 9.66 4.40 12.51
CA PHE A 88 10.34 4.25 11.21
C PHE A 88 11.22 5.45 10.84
N ILE A 89 10.89 6.64 11.30
CA ILE A 89 11.75 7.82 11.19
C ILE A 89 13.03 7.61 12.00
N GLU A 90 12.92 7.17 13.26
CA GLU A 90 14.06 6.85 14.12
C GLU A 90 14.91 5.70 13.55
N GLU A 91 14.27 4.71 12.93
CA GLU A 91 14.95 3.59 12.27
C GLU A 91 15.62 4.01 10.95
N LYS A 92 15.43 5.23 10.49
CA LYS A 92 15.99 5.79 9.26
C LYS A 92 15.63 4.97 8.02
N CYS A 93 14.35 4.67 7.85
CA CYS A 93 13.83 4.11 6.61
C CYS A 93 14.09 5.10 5.47
N ASP A 94 14.54 4.61 4.32
CA ASP A 94 14.80 5.47 3.15
C ASP A 94 13.49 5.88 2.44
N LEU A 95 12.45 5.07 2.57
CA LEU A 95 11.07 5.34 2.14
C LEU A 95 10.08 4.81 3.18
N ILE A 96 9.15 5.64 3.60
CA ILE A 96 8.01 5.23 4.44
C ILE A 96 6.74 5.25 3.59
N ILE A 97 6.08 4.10 3.50
CA ILE A 97 4.80 3.94 2.81
C ILE A 97 3.71 3.85 3.88
N THR A 98 2.79 4.78 3.86
CA THR A 98 1.59 4.74 4.69
C THR A 98 0.40 4.28 3.85
N VAL A 99 -0.47 3.47 4.42
CA VAL A 99 -1.58 2.86 3.68
C VAL A 99 -2.89 3.39 4.25
N GLY A 100 -3.72 3.98 3.39
CA GLY A 100 -5.08 4.35 3.72
C GLY A 100 -5.34 5.84 3.95
N PHE A 101 -6.63 6.18 3.87
CA PHE A 101 -7.10 7.56 4.02
C PHE A 101 -6.92 8.08 5.45
N LEU A 102 -7.17 7.25 6.45
CA LEU A 102 -7.20 7.68 7.86
C LEU A 102 -5.84 8.12 8.40
N ILE A 103 -4.74 7.60 7.84
CA ILE A 103 -3.37 7.96 8.24
C ILE A 103 -2.88 9.26 7.58
N GLY A 104 -3.70 9.91 6.75
CA GLY A 104 -3.33 11.09 5.97
C GLY A 104 -2.77 12.23 6.80
N ASP A 105 -3.47 12.65 7.86
CA ASP A 105 -3.04 13.76 8.71
C ASP A 105 -1.72 13.45 9.45
N ALA A 106 -1.56 12.22 9.95
CA ALA A 106 -0.33 11.79 10.61
C ALA A 106 0.86 11.76 9.62
N THR A 107 0.62 11.28 8.38
CA THR A 107 1.64 11.29 7.33
C THR A 107 2.07 12.71 6.98
N LYS A 108 1.12 13.65 6.86
CA LYS A 108 1.40 15.06 6.62
C LYS A 108 2.29 15.64 7.72
N ALA A 109 1.90 15.48 8.97
CA ALA A 109 2.66 16.01 10.11
C ALA A 109 4.09 15.43 10.15
N ALA A 110 4.24 14.14 9.93
CA ALA A 110 5.55 13.47 9.88
C ALA A 110 6.41 13.97 8.71
N ALA A 111 5.84 14.16 7.52
CA ALA A 111 6.54 14.63 6.34
C ALA A 111 7.01 16.07 6.47
N GLU A 112 6.16 16.96 6.99
CA GLU A 112 6.48 18.38 7.24
C GLU A 112 7.59 18.53 8.30
N ALA A 113 7.59 17.68 9.34
CA ALA A 113 8.62 17.66 10.37
C ALA A 113 9.96 17.05 9.89
N ASN A 114 9.96 16.27 8.82
CA ASN A 114 11.12 15.54 8.31
C ASN A 114 11.29 15.72 6.78
N PRO A 115 11.65 16.92 6.32
CA PRO A 115 11.65 17.28 4.89
C PRO A 115 12.65 16.47 4.04
N ASP A 116 13.69 15.90 4.65
CA ASP A 116 14.69 15.07 3.96
C ASP A 116 14.25 13.61 3.79
N MET A 117 13.22 13.18 4.50
CA MET A 117 12.67 11.83 4.37
C MET A 117 11.66 11.75 3.23
N LYS A 118 11.52 10.55 2.67
CA LYS A 118 10.60 10.28 1.57
C LYS A 118 9.41 9.48 2.07
N PHE A 119 8.24 9.93 1.70
CA PHE A 119 6.97 9.29 2.03
C PHE A 119 6.19 8.95 0.76
N SER A 120 5.40 7.91 0.85
CA SER A 120 4.33 7.62 -0.10
C SER A 120 3.07 7.24 0.68
N ILE A 121 1.92 7.65 0.21
CA ILE A 121 0.64 7.33 0.84
C ILE A 121 -0.32 6.73 -0.17
N VAL A 122 -0.97 5.62 0.19
CA VAL A 122 -1.95 4.92 -0.62
C VAL A 122 -3.35 5.48 -0.33
N ASP A 123 -4.13 5.74 -1.38
CA ASP A 123 -5.49 6.29 -1.32
C ASP A 123 -5.61 7.67 -0.66
N TYR A 124 -4.58 8.48 -0.79
CA TYR A 124 -4.60 9.85 -0.31
C TYR A 124 -3.72 10.77 -1.17
N THR A 125 -4.08 12.03 -1.22
CA THR A 125 -3.25 13.08 -1.82
C THR A 125 -3.46 14.39 -1.06
N TYR A 126 -2.53 15.32 -1.24
CA TYR A 126 -2.58 16.64 -0.58
C TYR A 126 -2.70 17.75 -1.62
N ASP A 127 -3.49 18.77 -1.27
CA ASP A 127 -3.58 20.01 -2.03
C ASP A 127 -3.40 21.20 -1.06
N PRO A 128 -2.30 21.98 -1.17
CA PRO A 128 -1.19 21.79 -2.14
C PRO A 128 -0.36 20.52 -1.85
N PRO A 129 0.35 19.98 -2.88
CA PRO A 129 1.22 18.81 -2.71
C PRO A 129 2.34 19.05 -1.69
N ILE A 130 2.67 18.03 -0.90
CA ILE A 130 3.80 18.05 0.04
C ILE A 130 5.04 17.56 -0.71
N PRO A 131 6.16 18.32 -0.77
CA PRO A 131 7.28 18.03 -1.67
C PRO A 131 7.95 16.66 -1.50
N ASN A 132 7.93 16.10 -0.30
CA ASN A 132 8.54 14.81 0.03
C ASN A 132 7.51 13.68 0.20
N VAL A 133 6.27 13.87 -0.29
CA VAL A 133 5.22 12.86 -0.26
C VAL A 133 4.68 12.59 -1.67
N VAL A 134 4.60 11.32 -2.04
CA VAL A 134 3.89 10.85 -3.25
C VAL A 134 2.55 10.25 -2.84
N GLY A 135 1.45 10.89 -3.23
CA GLY A 135 0.11 10.33 -3.11
C GLY A 135 -0.17 9.34 -4.24
N GLN A 136 -0.72 8.19 -3.89
CA GLN A 136 -1.16 7.15 -4.84
C GLN A 136 -2.68 7.11 -4.80
N ILE A 137 -3.32 7.61 -5.86
CA ILE A 137 -4.77 7.61 -6.01
C ILE A 137 -5.18 6.73 -7.19
N PHE A 138 -6.35 6.13 -7.11
CA PHE A 138 -6.84 5.14 -8.06
C PHE A 138 -8.25 5.50 -8.52
N ASN A 139 -8.56 5.25 -9.79
CA ASN A 139 -9.90 5.38 -10.35
C ASN A 139 -10.74 4.15 -9.98
N THR A 140 -11.01 3.98 -8.71
CA THR A 140 -11.70 2.80 -8.19
C THR A 140 -13.17 2.74 -8.60
N ASP A 141 -13.76 3.89 -8.93
CA ASP A 141 -15.09 4.01 -9.52
C ASP A 141 -15.21 3.31 -10.89
N GLU A 142 -14.15 3.28 -11.69
CA GLU A 142 -14.15 2.58 -12.99
C GLU A 142 -14.32 1.07 -12.81
N ALA A 143 -13.57 0.47 -11.87
CA ALA A 143 -13.70 -0.94 -11.55
C ALA A 143 -15.07 -1.26 -10.91
N ALA A 144 -15.52 -0.42 -10.00
CA ALA A 144 -16.83 -0.55 -9.35
C ALA A 144 -17.99 -0.38 -10.34
N PHE A 145 -17.85 0.50 -11.34
CA PHE A 145 -18.82 0.64 -12.43
C PHE A 145 -19.00 -0.68 -13.20
N LEU A 146 -17.91 -1.35 -13.53
CA LEU A 146 -17.96 -2.66 -14.20
C LEU A 146 -18.65 -3.71 -13.32
N ALA A 147 -18.37 -3.71 -12.03
CA ALA A 147 -19.03 -4.60 -11.06
C ALA A 147 -20.55 -4.33 -10.98
N GLY A 148 -20.95 -3.07 -10.89
CA GLY A 148 -22.37 -2.69 -10.87
C GLY A 148 -23.10 -3.03 -12.17
N TYR A 149 -22.46 -2.82 -13.32
CA TYR A 149 -22.99 -3.21 -14.62
C TYR A 149 -23.20 -4.74 -14.71
N LEU A 150 -22.21 -5.50 -14.24
CA LEU A 150 -22.33 -6.96 -14.20
C LEU A 150 -23.42 -7.42 -13.23
N ALA A 151 -23.47 -6.85 -12.02
CA ALA A 151 -24.49 -7.15 -11.03
C ALA A 151 -25.90 -6.96 -11.59
N ALA A 152 -26.14 -5.82 -12.26
CA ALA A 152 -27.41 -5.55 -12.91
C ALA A 152 -27.75 -6.56 -14.02
N GLY A 153 -26.74 -7.09 -14.71
CA GLY A 153 -26.92 -8.08 -15.78
C GLY A 153 -27.21 -9.49 -15.29
N VAL A 154 -26.85 -9.84 -14.06
CA VAL A 154 -26.98 -11.21 -13.54
C VAL A 154 -28.03 -11.37 -12.46
N THR A 155 -28.48 -10.27 -11.84
CA THR A 155 -29.56 -10.31 -10.84
C THR A 155 -30.82 -10.98 -11.38
N LYS A 156 -31.50 -11.74 -10.54
CA LYS A 156 -32.78 -12.40 -10.82
C LYS A 156 -33.94 -11.70 -10.16
N THR A 157 -33.68 -10.97 -9.06
CA THR A 157 -34.71 -10.23 -8.33
C THR A 157 -34.92 -8.81 -8.87
N GLY A 158 -33.93 -8.29 -9.63
CA GLY A 158 -33.90 -6.91 -10.04
C GLY A 158 -33.43 -5.96 -8.92
N LYS A 159 -32.90 -6.49 -7.84
CA LYS A 159 -32.32 -5.73 -6.73
C LYS A 159 -30.90 -6.17 -6.45
N VAL A 160 -30.01 -5.20 -6.38
CA VAL A 160 -28.59 -5.41 -6.02
C VAL A 160 -28.25 -4.51 -4.83
N GLY A 161 -27.29 -4.90 -4.01
CA GLY A 161 -26.94 -4.17 -2.80
C GLY A 161 -25.47 -3.77 -2.77
N THR A 162 -25.17 -2.69 -2.04
CA THR A 162 -23.81 -2.33 -1.65
C THR A 162 -23.81 -1.63 -0.30
N PHE A 163 -22.71 -1.75 0.44
CA PHE A 163 -22.47 -0.99 1.68
C PHE A 163 -20.99 -0.71 1.83
N GLY A 164 -20.64 0.31 2.61
CA GLY A 164 -19.25 0.69 2.87
C GLY A 164 -18.76 0.33 4.28
N GLY A 165 -17.45 0.44 4.49
CA GLY A 165 -16.85 0.39 5.83
C GLY A 165 -17.10 1.69 6.58
N LEU A 166 -16.56 2.79 6.09
CA LEU A 166 -16.71 4.14 6.64
C LEU A 166 -17.21 5.11 5.56
N PRO A 167 -17.94 6.17 5.93
CA PRO A 167 -18.41 7.19 4.98
C PRO A 167 -17.29 8.17 4.61
N ILE A 168 -16.21 7.67 4.01
CA ILE A 168 -15.05 8.45 3.56
C ILE A 168 -14.94 8.43 2.02
N PRO A 169 -14.33 9.45 1.39
CA PRO A 169 -14.30 9.60 -0.06
C PRO A 169 -13.79 8.37 -0.82
N THR A 170 -12.75 7.73 -0.30
CA THR A 170 -12.14 6.52 -0.91
C THR A 170 -13.03 5.27 -0.81
N VAL A 171 -14.07 5.29 0.01
CA VAL A 171 -15.11 4.25 0.09
C VAL A 171 -16.31 4.62 -0.77
N THR A 172 -16.82 5.84 -0.63
CA THR A 172 -18.04 6.26 -1.34
C THR A 172 -17.85 6.30 -2.85
N ILE A 173 -16.62 6.54 -3.35
CA ILE A 173 -16.30 6.48 -4.79
C ILE A 173 -16.57 5.09 -5.39
N PHE A 174 -16.34 4.00 -4.64
CA PHE A 174 -16.69 2.64 -5.07
C PHE A 174 -18.22 2.48 -5.16
N MET A 175 -18.93 2.96 -4.14
CA MET A 175 -20.40 2.86 -4.09
C MET A 175 -21.05 3.68 -5.22
N ASP A 176 -20.48 4.86 -5.52
CA ASP A 176 -20.89 5.68 -6.67
C ASP A 176 -20.66 4.97 -8.00
N GLY A 177 -19.47 4.41 -8.20
CA GLY A 177 -19.13 3.66 -9.41
C GLY A 177 -20.10 2.50 -9.63
N PHE A 178 -20.36 1.72 -8.57
CA PHE A 178 -21.30 0.60 -8.60
C PHE A 178 -22.72 1.06 -9.00
N ALA A 179 -23.25 2.07 -8.34
CA ALA A 179 -24.59 2.60 -8.63
C ALA A 179 -24.69 3.14 -10.07
N ARG A 180 -23.67 3.84 -10.55
CA ARG A 180 -23.60 4.33 -11.95
C ARG A 180 -23.54 3.18 -12.95
N GLY A 181 -22.84 2.09 -12.64
CA GLY A 181 -22.79 0.89 -13.47
C GLY A 181 -24.17 0.26 -13.65
N VAL A 182 -24.94 0.13 -12.55
CA VAL A 182 -26.33 -0.34 -12.57
C VAL A 182 -27.22 0.60 -13.39
N ALA A 183 -27.12 1.90 -13.14
CA ALA A 183 -27.91 2.90 -13.88
C ALA A 183 -27.62 2.85 -15.39
N TYR A 184 -26.38 2.69 -15.80
CA TYR A 184 -25.99 2.56 -17.19
C TYR A 184 -26.52 1.27 -17.83
N TYR A 185 -26.50 0.14 -17.10
CA TYR A 185 -27.13 -1.10 -17.56
C TYR A 185 -28.64 -0.90 -17.81
N ASN A 186 -29.34 -0.28 -16.84
CA ASN A 186 -30.75 0.03 -16.97
C ASN A 186 -31.07 0.87 -18.22
N GLN A 187 -30.26 1.92 -18.45
CA GLN A 187 -30.40 2.76 -19.63
C GLN A 187 -30.22 1.98 -20.95
N LEU A 188 -29.20 1.12 -21.02
CA LEU A 188 -28.90 0.36 -22.26
C LEU A 188 -29.90 -0.76 -22.53
N LYS A 189 -30.40 -1.41 -21.49
CA LYS A 189 -31.25 -2.62 -21.59
C LYS A 189 -32.74 -2.35 -21.40
N GLY A 190 -33.10 -1.14 -21.02
CA GLY A 190 -34.49 -0.78 -20.73
C GLY A 190 -35.04 -1.51 -19.50
N THR A 191 -34.16 -1.78 -18.51
CA THR A 191 -34.48 -2.43 -17.24
C THR A 191 -34.62 -1.41 -16.11
N ASN A 192 -35.00 -1.86 -14.93
CA ASN A 192 -35.12 -1.02 -13.73
C ASN A 192 -34.59 -1.78 -12.50
N VAL A 193 -33.31 -2.16 -12.57
CA VAL A 193 -32.60 -2.76 -11.44
C VAL A 193 -32.36 -1.69 -10.37
N GLU A 194 -32.74 -2.02 -9.13
CA GLU A 194 -32.61 -1.14 -7.97
C GLU A 194 -31.31 -1.39 -7.23
N VAL A 195 -30.68 -0.32 -6.75
CA VAL A 195 -29.52 -0.40 -5.85
C VAL A 195 -29.98 -0.12 -4.43
N LEU A 196 -29.76 -1.08 -3.54
CA LEU A 196 -30.01 -0.94 -2.11
C LEU A 196 -28.73 -0.56 -1.37
N GLY A 197 -28.85 0.20 -0.29
CA GLY A 197 -27.76 0.57 0.59
C GLY A 197 -26.91 1.76 0.14
N TRP A 198 -27.12 2.29 -1.08
CA TRP A 198 -26.45 3.49 -1.56
C TRP A 198 -27.27 4.25 -2.59
N ASP A 199 -27.39 5.56 -2.39
CA ASP A 199 -27.94 6.48 -3.36
C ASP A 199 -26.98 7.67 -3.55
N PRO A 200 -26.35 7.84 -4.72
CA PRO A 200 -25.48 8.98 -4.99
C PRO A 200 -26.15 10.35 -4.86
N ALA A 201 -27.49 10.41 -5.00
CA ALA A 201 -28.25 11.64 -4.83
C ALA A 201 -28.55 11.95 -3.35
N ASN A 202 -28.44 10.96 -2.47
CA ASN A 202 -28.68 11.08 -1.03
C ASN A 202 -27.65 10.27 -0.23
N PRO A 203 -26.35 10.67 -0.24
CA PRO A 203 -25.27 9.91 0.37
C PRO A 203 -25.43 9.71 1.88
N ASP A 204 -26.18 10.57 2.57
CA ASP A 204 -26.44 10.44 4.01
C ASP A 204 -27.32 9.22 4.35
N SER A 205 -28.02 8.64 3.37
CA SER A 205 -28.78 7.40 3.53
C SER A 205 -27.98 6.13 3.33
N GLY A 206 -26.68 6.25 3.04
CA GLY A 206 -25.79 5.11 2.76
C GLY A 206 -25.64 4.18 3.95
N LEU A 207 -25.52 2.88 3.66
CA LEU A 207 -25.25 1.86 4.67
C LEU A 207 -23.73 1.71 4.90
N PHE A 208 -23.32 1.80 6.17
CA PHE A 208 -21.91 1.65 6.58
C PHE A 208 -21.81 0.74 7.81
N SER A 209 -20.80 -0.12 7.81
CA SER A 209 -20.49 -0.95 8.98
C SER A 209 -19.82 -0.15 10.12
N ASN A 210 -19.30 1.04 9.83
CA ASN A 210 -18.48 1.87 10.70
C ASN A 210 -17.17 1.18 11.16
N SER A 211 -16.73 0.18 10.41
CA SER A 211 -15.48 -0.56 10.62
C SER A 211 -14.99 -1.17 9.30
N PHE A 212 -13.67 -1.45 9.21
CA PHE A 212 -13.09 -2.23 8.12
C PHE A 212 -12.79 -3.69 8.50
N ASP A 213 -12.95 -4.06 9.78
CA ASP A 213 -12.59 -5.36 10.33
C ASP A 213 -13.73 -6.06 11.10
N ASP A 214 -14.87 -5.40 11.33
CA ASP A 214 -16.05 -6.00 11.96
C ASP A 214 -16.83 -6.89 10.96
N GLN A 215 -16.40 -8.16 10.88
CA GLN A 215 -17.02 -9.15 10.02
C GLN A 215 -18.48 -9.45 10.40
N GLN A 216 -18.81 -9.34 11.69
CA GLN A 216 -20.19 -9.57 12.14
C GLN A 216 -21.11 -8.48 11.60
N LYS A 217 -20.68 -7.22 11.73
CA LYS A 217 -21.45 -6.08 11.22
C LYS A 217 -21.60 -6.10 9.70
N GLY A 218 -20.52 -6.45 8.98
CA GLY A 218 -20.58 -6.64 7.53
C GLY A 218 -21.60 -7.72 7.13
N ARG A 219 -21.62 -8.85 7.86
CA ARG A 219 -22.61 -9.90 7.64
C ARG A 219 -24.04 -9.44 7.94
N GLU A 220 -24.28 -8.70 9.01
CA GLU A 220 -25.58 -8.17 9.36
C GLU A 220 -26.13 -7.25 8.26
N LEU A 221 -25.31 -6.35 7.72
CA LEU A 221 -25.69 -5.48 6.63
C LEU A 221 -26.01 -6.26 5.34
N ALA A 222 -25.17 -7.26 5.01
CA ALA A 222 -25.45 -8.11 3.85
C ALA A 222 -26.79 -8.87 3.99
N VAL A 223 -27.07 -9.42 5.17
CA VAL A 223 -28.35 -10.12 5.46
C VAL A 223 -29.51 -9.14 5.35
N SER A 224 -29.39 -7.91 5.89
CA SER A 224 -30.44 -6.89 5.75
C SER A 224 -30.77 -6.59 4.29
N LEU A 225 -29.75 -6.40 3.44
CA LEU A 225 -29.94 -6.18 2.02
C LEU A 225 -30.59 -7.39 1.31
N MET A 226 -30.25 -8.61 1.72
CA MET A 226 -30.89 -9.83 1.21
C MET A 226 -32.36 -9.92 1.64
N ASP A 227 -32.69 -9.57 2.87
CA ASP A 227 -34.09 -9.53 3.38
C ASP A 227 -34.93 -8.48 2.65
N GLU A 228 -34.30 -7.40 2.16
CA GLU A 228 -34.91 -6.40 1.28
C GLU A 228 -35.06 -6.87 -0.18
N GLY A 229 -34.47 -8.02 -0.50
CA GLY A 229 -34.63 -8.70 -1.79
C GLY A 229 -33.42 -8.59 -2.71
N ALA A 230 -32.27 -8.07 -2.28
CA ALA A 230 -31.05 -8.13 -3.07
C ALA A 230 -30.57 -9.58 -3.20
N ASP A 231 -30.23 -10.00 -4.41
CA ASP A 231 -29.64 -11.31 -4.69
C ASP A 231 -28.16 -11.21 -5.12
N ILE A 232 -27.67 -9.99 -5.26
CA ILE A 232 -26.26 -9.66 -5.49
C ILE A 232 -25.87 -8.55 -4.50
N ILE A 233 -24.75 -8.74 -3.78
CA ILE A 233 -24.19 -7.75 -2.85
C ILE A 233 -22.70 -7.64 -3.10
#